data_58dc84eb012656cd8607abc98229302c
#
_entry.id   58dc84eb012656cd8607abc98229302c
#
_cell.length_a   1.000
_cell.length_b   1.000
_cell.length_c   1.000
_cell.angle_alpha   90.00
_cell.angle_beta   90.00
_cell.angle_gamma   90.00
#
_symmetry.space_group_name_H-M   'P 1'
#
loop_
_entity.id
_entity.type
_entity.pdbx_description
1 polymer ?
#
loop_
_entity_poly.entity_id
_entity_poly.type
_entity_poly.pdbx_seq_one_letter_code
_entity_poly.pdbx_strand_id
1 'polypeptide(L)'
;MTSVLLEDVSTIVQPTSPPSIDTVRALCHDLRQPLAAILLLAGSESGDIRRRLDGILDQAQWLSDMVEGVIGGAADDPPVGVDVVDLASRVVRRAQRTARCQIGFVGTSRAVSVIAPVALSRAVSCLLDNAVRAAGPGGQVTVEVTGTDGEITILVIDDGPGLGHVPTNNSLGLTITRALVSACGGAFELNPGATSGVVARISLPAISSRAMAS
;
A
#
# COMPACT_ATOMS: atom_id res chain seq x y z
N MET A 1 55.47 14.75 2.52
CA MET A 1 55.25 13.33 2.85
C MET A 1 54.12 13.28 3.84
N THR A 2 52.92 13.01 3.41
CA THR A 2 51.84 12.51 4.26
C THR A 2 50.82 11.84 3.36
N SER A 3 50.83 10.53 3.39
CA SER A 3 49.96 9.63 2.68
C SER A 3 48.60 9.64 3.41
N VAL A 4 47.51 10.08 2.77
CA VAL A 4 46.15 9.91 3.27
C VAL A 4 45.57 8.67 2.61
N LEU A 5 45.30 7.68 3.44
CA LEU A 5 44.66 6.42 3.15
C LEU A 5 43.24 6.68 2.57
N LEU A 6 43.04 6.17 1.36
CA LEU A 6 41.73 5.95 0.78
C LEU A 6 41.16 4.70 1.46
N GLU A 7 40.29 4.87 2.44
CA GLU A 7 39.48 3.79 2.97
C GLU A 7 38.34 3.47 2.00
N ASP A 8 38.33 2.23 1.64
CA ASP A 8 37.43 1.46 0.80
C ASP A 8 35.98 1.60 1.23
N VAL A 9 35.16 2.36 0.48
CA VAL A 9 33.70 2.34 0.62
C VAL A 9 33.13 1.29 -0.35
N SER A 10 33.51 0.05 -0.14
CA SER A 10 32.82 -1.12 -0.68
C SER A 10 31.67 -1.49 0.23
N THR A 11 30.65 -0.65 0.31
CA THR A 11 29.39 -1.05 0.96
C THR A 11 28.65 -2.01 0.06
N ILE A 12 28.76 -3.24 0.43
CA ILE A 12 28.18 -4.48 -0.03
C ILE A 12 26.68 -4.27 -0.33
N VAL A 13 26.34 -4.16 -1.61
CA VAL A 13 25.00 -4.45 -2.10
C VAL A 13 24.84 -5.97 -1.99
N GLN A 14 24.19 -6.43 -0.94
CA GLN A 14 23.80 -7.83 -0.84
C GLN A 14 22.75 -8.12 -1.90
N PRO A 15 22.95 -9.10 -2.79
CA PRO A 15 21.91 -9.54 -3.70
C PRO A 15 20.74 -10.08 -2.88
N THR A 16 19.53 -9.58 -3.15
CA THR A 16 18.29 -10.07 -2.56
C THR A 16 18.19 -11.58 -2.76
N SER A 17 18.26 -12.32 -1.66
CA SER A 17 18.09 -13.77 -1.68
C SER A 17 16.74 -14.13 -2.33
N PRO A 18 16.69 -15.18 -3.17
CA PRO A 18 15.43 -15.64 -3.72
C PRO A 18 14.42 -15.94 -2.59
N PRO A 19 13.11 -15.71 -2.82
CA PRO A 19 12.09 -15.93 -1.80
C PRO A 19 12.24 -17.35 -1.22
N SER A 20 12.17 -17.47 0.10
CA SER A 20 12.31 -18.74 0.77
C SER A 20 11.21 -19.71 0.31
N ILE A 21 11.47 -21.01 0.32
CA ILE A 21 10.48 -22.05 -0.03
C ILE A 21 9.20 -21.89 0.80
N ASP A 22 9.32 -21.43 2.04
CA ASP A 22 8.18 -21.17 2.91
C ASP A 22 7.36 -19.96 2.46
N THR A 23 7.99 -18.92 1.93
CA THR A 23 7.31 -17.78 1.31
C THR A 23 6.54 -18.20 0.07
N VAL A 24 7.14 -19.02 -0.79
CA VAL A 24 6.47 -19.56 -1.99
C VAL A 24 5.30 -20.47 -1.62
N ARG A 25 5.46 -21.30 -0.57
CA ARG A 25 4.39 -22.18 -0.09
C ARG A 25 3.21 -21.40 0.48
N ALA A 26 3.47 -20.38 1.28
CA ALA A 26 2.46 -19.47 1.81
C ALA A 26 1.71 -18.77 0.68
N LEU A 27 2.43 -18.25 -0.32
CA LEU A 27 1.87 -17.68 -1.53
C LEU A 27 0.96 -18.63 -2.30
N CYS A 28 1.40 -19.87 -2.54
CA CYS A 28 0.60 -20.88 -3.23
C CYS A 28 -0.68 -21.24 -2.44
N HIS A 29 -0.62 -21.22 -1.11
CA HIS A 29 -1.79 -21.43 -0.26
C HIS A 29 -2.78 -20.28 -0.42
N ASP A 30 -2.29 -19.07 -0.38
CA ASP A 30 -3.10 -17.85 -0.42
C ASP A 30 -3.69 -17.58 -1.81
N LEU A 31 -3.01 -18.01 -2.89
CA LEU A 31 -3.55 -17.98 -4.26
C LEU A 31 -4.72 -18.95 -4.47
N ARG A 32 -4.80 -20.05 -3.71
CA ARG A 32 -5.89 -21.04 -3.84
C ARG A 32 -7.24 -20.49 -3.43
N GLN A 33 -7.29 -19.62 -2.42
CA GLN A 33 -8.54 -19.06 -1.90
C GLN A 33 -9.30 -18.23 -2.94
N PRO A 34 -8.70 -17.19 -3.55
CA PRO A 34 -9.38 -16.36 -4.55
C PRO A 34 -9.68 -17.15 -5.83
N LEU A 35 -8.81 -18.08 -6.24
CA LEU A 35 -9.10 -18.98 -7.35
C LEU A 35 -10.32 -19.85 -7.08
N ALA A 36 -10.45 -20.42 -5.89
CA ALA A 36 -11.63 -21.18 -5.49
C ALA A 36 -12.89 -20.31 -5.48
N ALA A 37 -12.79 -19.05 -4.99
CA ALA A 37 -13.91 -18.11 -5.00
C ALA A 37 -14.34 -17.75 -6.43
N ILE A 38 -13.39 -17.49 -7.34
CA ILE A 38 -13.66 -17.25 -8.76
C ILE A 38 -14.39 -18.45 -9.39
N LEU A 39 -13.89 -19.68 -9.17
CA LEU A 39 -14.50 -20.89 -9.70
C LEU A 39 -15.92 -21.12 -9.15
N LEU A 40 -16.14 -20.82 -7.87
CA LEU A 40 -17.44 -20.95 -7.22
C LEU A 40 -18.44 -19.92 -7.76
N LEU A 41 -18.02 -18.69 -7.94
CA LEU A 41 -18.83 -17.62 -8.54
C LEU A 41 -19.12 -17.90 -10.03
N ALA A 42 -18.14 -18.40 -10.77
CA ALA A 42 -18.31 -18.75 -12.19
C ALA A 42 -19.22 -19.97 -12.40
N GLY A 43 -19.15 -20.96 -11.51
CA GLY A 43 -19.96 -22.19 -11.58
C GLY A 43 -21.36 -22.06 -11.00
N SER A 44 -21.71 -20.95 -10.36
CA SER A 44 -23.05 -20.76 -9.79
C SER A 44 -24.06 -20.41 -10.88
N GLU A 45 -25.12 -21.18 -11.02
CA GLU A 45 -26.21 -20.92 -11.98
C GLU A 45 -27.29 -19.97 -11.39
N SER A 46 -27.28 -19.74 -10.07
CA SER A 46 -28.28 -18.94 -9.37
C SER A 46 -27.70 -17.60 -8.88
N GLY A 47 -28.45 -16.54 -9.03
CA GLY A 47 -28.14 -15.21 -8.49
C GLY A 47 -27.96 -14.13 -9.55
N ASP A 48 -27.72 -12.90 -9.10
CA ASP A 48 -27.49 -11.74 -9.95
C ASP A 48 -26.16 -11.84 -10.67
N ILE A 49 -26.21 -11.94 -12.00
CA ILE A 49 -25.03 -12.04 -12.88
C ILE A 49 -24.05 -10.88 -12.64
N ARG A 50 -24.56 -9.66 -12.40
CA ARG A 50 -23.70 -8.48 -12.12
C ARG A 50 -22.92 -8.66 -10.84
N ARG A 51 -23.56 -9.08 -9.75
CA ARG A 51 -22.87 -9.34 -8.48
C ARG A 51 -21.81 -10.44 -8.60
N ARG A 52 -22.09 -11.45 -9.42
CA ARG A 52 -21.14 -12.55 -9.67
C ARG A 52 -19.93 -12.05 -10.44
N LEU A 53 -20.15 -11.28 -11.51
CA LEU A 53 -19.06 -10.68 -12.31
C LEU A 53 -18.24 -9.69 -11.47
N ASP A 54 -18.88 -8.85 -10.68
CA ASP A 54 -18.19 -7.92 -9.76
C ASP A 54 -17.32 -8.71 -8.77
N GLY A 55 -17.84 -9.79 -8.19
CA GLY A 55 -17.07 -10.66 -7.28
C GLY A 55 -15.90 -11.37 -7.97
N ILE A 56 -16.04 -11.81 -9.21
CA ILE A 56 -14.96 -12.42 -10.00
C ILE A 56 -13.88 -11.37 -10.30
N LEU A 57 -14.27 -10.17 -10.71
CA LEU A 57 -13.36 -9.07 -10.98
C LEU A 57 -12.57 -8.65 -9.72
N ASP A 58 -13.24 -8.59 -8.57
CA ASP A 58 -12.60 -8.29 -7.29
C ASP A 58 -11.53 -9.32 -6.93
N GLN A 59 -11.83 -10.61 -7.11
CA GLN A 59 -10.86 -11.69 -6.84
C GLN A 59 -9.71 -11.71 -7.86
N ALA A 60 -9.99 -11.44 -9.13
CA ALA A 60 -8.95 -11.37 -10.17
C ALA A 60 -8.02 -10.18 -9.97
N GLN A 61 -8.56 -9.02 -9.59
CA GLN A 61 -7.76 -7.84 -9.27
C GLN A 61 -6.87 -8.12 -8.06
N TRP A 62 -7.43 -8.73 -7.01
CA TRP A 62 -6.67 -9.10 -5.83
C TRP A 62 -5.53 -10.07 -6.13
N LEU A 63 -5.75 -11.07 -7.04
CA LEU A 63 -4.69 -11.97 -7.52
C LEU A 63 -3.59 -11.22 -8.28
N SER A 64 -3.97 -10.25 -9.12
CA SER A 64 -3.02 -9.42 -9.86
C SER A 64 -2.14 -8.60 -8.91
N ASP A 65 -2.74 -7.95 -7.93
CA ASP A 65 -2.03 -7.16 -6.93
C ASP A 65 -1.07 -8.01 -6.09
N MET A 66 -1.47 -9.26 -5.77
CA MET A 66 -0.65 -10.24 -5.06
C MET A 66 0.58 -10.63 -5.88
N VAL A 67 0.38 -11.00 -7.15
CA VAL A 67 1.45 -11.41 -8.06
C VAL A 67 2.42 -10.23 -8.29
N GLU A 68 1.90 -9.03 -8.52
CA GLU A 68 2.72 -7.84 -8.67
C GLU A 68 3.50 -7.49 -7.39
N GLY A 69 2.91 -7.71 -6.21
CA GLY A 69 3.59 -7.53 -4.92
C GLY A 69 4.81 -8.43 -4.73
N VAL A 70 4.76 -9.65 -5.30
CA VAL A 70 5.83 -10.64 -5.20
C VAL A 70 6.87 -10.50 -6.29
N ILE A 71 6.45 -10.27 -7.54
CA ILE A 71 7.34 -10.18 -8.72
C ILE A 71 8.00 -8.80 -8.80
N GLY A 72 7.32 -7.73 -8.39
CA GLY A 72 7.82 -6.37 -8.38
C GLY A 72 8.75 -6.09 -7.20
N GLY A 73 9.71 -6.99 -6.96
CA GLY A 73 10.68 -6.87 -5.88
C GLY A 73 11.45 -5.55 -5.91
N ALA A 74 11.84 -5.09 -4.74
CA ALA A 74 12.56 -3.85 -4.46
C ALA A 74 13.90 -3.65 -5.20
N ALA A 75 14.31 -4.60 -6.05
CA ALA A 75 15.58 -4.57 -6.76
C ALA A 75 15.69 -3.41 -7.77
N ASP A 76 14.56 -2.95 -8.34
CA ASP A 76 14.53 -1.87 -9.35
C ASP A 76 13.89 -0.56 -8.84
N ASP A 77 13.65 -0.42 -7.53
CA ASP A 77 13.02 0.77 -6.92
C ASP A 77 13.96 1.38 -5.86
N PRO A 78 15.08 2.00 -6.28
CA PRO A 78 16.04 2.56 -5.34
C PRO A 78 15.44 3.71 -4.54
N PRO A 79 15.80 3.87 -3.25
CA PRO A 79 15.37 5.01 -2.46
C PRO A 79 15.85 6.33 -3.07
N VAL A 80 14.93 7.23 -3.33
CA VAL A 80 15.18 8.58 -3.84
C VAL A 80 14.40 9.62 -3.03
N GLY A 81 14.78 10.89 -3.13
CA GLY A 81 14.03 11.98 -2.54
C GLY A 81 12.67 12.16 -3.22
N VAL A 82 11.59 11.88 -2.52
CA VAL A 82 10.21 11.91 -3.04
C VAL A 82 9.38 12.91 -2.24
N ASP A 83 8.62 13.76 -2.94
CA ASP A 83 7.53 14.52 -2.32
C ASP A 83 6.33 13.56 -2.11
N VAL A 84 6.12 13.17 -0.86
CA VAL A 84 5.09 12.22 -0.46
C VAL A 84 3.68 12.76 -0.70
N VAL A 85 3.49 14.09 -0.57
CA VAL A 85 2.19 14.74 -0.83
C VAL A 85 1.83 14.62 -2.30
N ASP A 86 2.79 14.90 -3.19
CA ASP A 86 2.58 14.78 -4.63
C ASP A 86 2.35 13.31 -5.05
N LEU A 87 3.14 12.37 -4.51
CA LEU A 87 2.95 10.94 -4.77
C LEU A 87 1.54 10.47 -4.36
N ALA A 88 1.13 10.74 -3.10
CA ALA A 88 -0.18 10.35 -2.61
C ALA A 88 -1.32 11.00 -3.40
N SER A 89 -1.19 12.27 -3.77
CA SER A 89 -2.19 12.97 -4.58
C SER A 89 -2.38 12.34 -5.96
N ARG A 90 -1.31 11.83 -6.59
CA ARG A 90 -1.39 11.10 -7.87
C ARG A 90 -2.15 9.79 -7.72
N VAL A 91 -1.88 9.03 -6.66
CA VAL A 91 -2.58 7.78 -6.37
C VAL A 91 -4.08 8.04 -6.17
N VAL A 92 -4.42 9.04 -5.35
CA VAL A 92 -5.82 9.44 -5.11
C VAL A 92 -6.53 9.84 -6.40
N ARG A 93 -5.92 10.70 -7.23
CA ARG A 93 -6.50 11.11 -8.52
C ARG A 93 -6.75 9.94 -9.47
N ARG A 94 -5.90 8.90 -9.41
CA ARG A 94 -6.10 7.67 -10.20
C ARG A 94 -7.34 6.91 -9.69
N ALA A 95 -7.45 6.69 -8.38
CA ALA A 95 -8.56 5.98 -7.76
C ALA A 95 -9.91 6.70 -7.96
N GLN A 96 -9.93 8.03 -7.88
CA GLN A 96 -11.14 8.85 -8.09
C GLN A 96 -11.82 8.61 -9.45
N ARG A 97 -11.08 8.14 -10.47
CA ARG A 97 -11.62 7.91 -11.82
C ARG A 97 -12.55 6.71 -11.91
N THR A 98 -12.39 5.73 -11.02
CA THR A 98 -13.12 4.45 -11.04
C THR A 98 -13.94 4.21 -9.78
N ALA A 99 -13.68 4.96 -8.70
CA ALA A 99 -14.36 4.78 -7.43
C ALA A 99 -15.86 5.12 -7.53
N ARG A 100 -16.67 4.33 -6.79
CA ARG A 100 -18.12 4.55 -6.63
C ARG A 100 -18.45 5.28 -5.31
N CYS A 101 -17.46 5.62 -4.50
CA CYS A 101 -17.52 6.41 -3.29
C CYS A 101 -16.84 7.77 -3.50
N GLN A 102 -17.01 8.68 -2.56
CA GLN A 102 -16.30 9.96 -2.57
C GLN A 102 -14.90 9.76 -2.00
N ILE A 103 -13.87 10.26 -2.70
CA ILE A 103 -12.49 10.22 -2.21
C ILE A 103 -11.99 11.67 -2.08
N GLY A 104 -11.73 12.09 -0.84
CA GLY A 104 -11.10 13.36 -0.50
C GLY A 104 -9.58 13.22 -0.39
N PHE A 105 -8.86 14.34 -0.63
CA PHE A 105 -7.43 14.44 -0.38
C PHE A 105 -7.12 15.74 0.36
N VAL A 106 -6.37 15.63 1.46
CA VAL A 106 -5.86 16.76 2.24
C VAL A 106 -4.35 16.58 2.37
N GLY A 107 -3.59 17.53 1.87
CA GLY A 107 -2.13 17.52 1.98
C GLY A 107 -1.64 18.85 2.53
N THR A 108 -0.64 18.80 3.40
CA THR A 108 0.12 19.98 3.80
C THR A 108 1.03 20.43 2.65
N SER A 109 1.79 21.51 2.88
CA SER A 109 2.88 21.88 1.99
C SER A 109 3.88 20.71 1.89
N ARG A 110 4.63 20.67 0.81
CA ARG A 110 5.66 19.70 0.46
C ARG A 110 6.29 18.95 1.64
N ALA A 111 6.26 17.61 1.60
CA ALA A 111 6.86 16.72 2.58
C ALA A 111 7.77 15.71 1.88
N VAL A 112 9.09 15.79 2.10
CA VAL A 112 10.08 14.99 1.36
C VAL A 112 10.65 13.89 2.24
N SER A 113 10.68 12.65 1.69
CA SER A 113 11.32 11.48 2.28
C SER A 113 12.24 10.80 1.27
N VAL A 114 13.28 10.10 1.74
CA VAL A 114 14.09 9.20 0.90
C VAL A 114 13.50 7.81 1.00
N ILE A 115 12.79 7.42 -0.03
CA ILE A 115 12.01 6.18 -0.07
C ILE A 115 12.02 5.55 -1.45
N ALA A 116 11.64 4.28 -1.52
CA ALA A 116 11.31 3.57 -2.75
C ALA A 116 9.93 4.04 -3.28
N PRO A 117 9.85 4.84 -4.35
CA PRO A 117 8.61 5.50 -4.77
C PRO A 117 7.54 4.52 -5.27
N VAL A 118 7.94 3.43 -5.93
CA VAL A 118 7.02 2.41 -6.41
C VAL A 118 6.43 1.65 -5.24
N ALA A 119 7.25 1.26 -4.25
CA ALA A 119 6.81 0.57 -3.05
C ALA A 119 5.78 1.40 -2.26
N LEU A 120 6.06 2.70 -2.03
CA LEU A 120 5.12 3.57 -1.35
C LEU A 120 3.83 3.77 -2.16
N SER A 121 3.93 3.99 -3.47
CA SER A 121 2.76 4.15 -4.33
C SER A 121 1.83 2.94 -4.28
N ARG A 122 2.40 1.72 -4.28
CA ARG A 122 1.67 0.46 -4.14
C ARG A 122 1.02 0.32 -2.76
N ALA A 123 1.77 0.64 -1.69
CA ALA A 123 1.24 0.59 -0.33
C ALA A 123 0.01 1.51 -0.18
N VAL A 124 0.10 2.75 -0.65
CA VAL A 124 -1.01 3.72 -0.60
C VAL A 124 -2.18 3.25 -1.49
N SER A 125 -1.92 2.72 -2.70
CA SER A 125 -2.98 2.18 -3.56
C SER A 125 -3.72 1.02 -2.88
N CYS A 126 -2.99 0.08 -2.30
CA CYS A 126 -3.56 -1.08 -1.61
C CYS A 126 -4.47 -0.68 -0.44
N LEU A 127 -4.05 0.33 0.35
CA LEU A 127 -4.87 0.87 1.44
C LEU A 127 -6.11 1.61 0.93
N LEU A 128 -5.94 2.39 -0.14
CA LEU A 128 -7.03 3.15 -0.75
C LEU A 128 -8.09 2.21 -1.36
N ASP A 129 -7.68 1.15 -2.04
CA ASP A 129 -8.59 0.14 -2.61
C ASP A 129 -9.36 -0.59 -1.50
N ASN A 130 -8.71 -0.91 -0.37
CA ASN A 130 -9.36 -1.47 0.79
C ASN A 130 -10.41 -0.51 1.40
N ALA A 131 -10.04 0.76 1.55
CA ALA A 131 -10.92 1.79 2.07
C ALA A 131 -12.14 2.02 1.16
N VAL A 132 -11.93 2.12 -0.17
CA VAL A 132 -13.01 2.26 -1.18
C VAL A 132 -13.97 1.07 -1.14
N ARG A 133 -13.44 -0.15 -0.97
CA ARG A 133 -14.26 -1.36 -0.85
C ARG A 133 -15.06 -1.36 0.46
N ALA A 134 -14.46 -0.96 1.57
CA ALA A 134 -15.11 -0.90 2.88
C ALA A 134 -16.20 0.19 2.93
N ALA A 135 -15.94 1.37 2.39
CA ALA A 135 -16.88 2.47 2.31
C ALA A 135 -18.08 2.13 1.40
N GLY A 136 -17.86 1.39 0.30
CA GLY A 136 -18.91 1.00 -0.64
C GLY A 136 -19.51 2.17 -1.43
N PRO A 137 -20.55 1.90 -2.25
CA PRO A 137 -21.21 2.93 -3.04
C PRO A 137 -21.83 4.00 -2.17
N GLY A 138 -21.47 5.28 -2.40
CA GLY A 138 -21.99 6.42 -1.65
C GLY A 138 -21.28 6.70 -0.32
N GLY A 139 -20.32 5.85 0.08
CA GLY A 139 -19.47 6.09 1.24
C GLY A 139 -18.39 7.13 0.98
N GLN A 140 -17.58 7.39 1.98
CA GLN A 140 -16.53 8.40 1.96
C GLN A 140 -15.19 7.82 2.38
N VAL A 141 -14.15 8.17 1.61
CA VAL A 141 -12.74 7.91 1.96
C VAL A 141 -12.00 9.23 1.98
N THR A 142 -11.13 9.42 2.95
CA THR A 142 -10.24 10.59 3.01
C THR A 142 -8.80 10.14 3.12
N VAL A 143 -7.95 10.72 2.29
CA VAL A 143 -6.48 10.55 2.40
C VAL A 143 -5.89 11.85 2.90
N GLU A 144 -5.18 11.80 4.01
CA GLU A 144 -4.50 12.94 4.61
C GLU A 144 -2.99 12.71 4.63
N VAL A 145 -2.22 13.71 4.23
CA VAL A 145 -0.76 13.68 4.32
C VAL A 145 -0.29 14.88 5.11
N THR A 146 0.38 14.62 6.22
CA THR A 146 0.96 15.65 7.09
C THR A 146 2.45 15.42 7.25
N GLY A 147 3.23 16.49 7.18
CA GLY A 147 4.66 16.46 7.44
C GLY A 147 5.01 17.32 8.64
N THR A 148 5.87 16.81 9.51
CA THR A 148 6.50 17.52 10.62
C THR A 148 8.02 17.45 10.47
N ASP A 149 8.77 18.16 11.35
CA ASP A 149 10.24 18.05 11.40
C ASP A 149 10.64 16.66 11.90
N GLY A 150 10.83 15.72 10.97
CA GLY A 150 11.32 14.36 11.22
C GLY A 150 10.35 13.25 10.83
N GLU A 151 9.06 13.50 10.69
CA GLU A 151 8.08 12.47 10.34
C GLU A 151 7.06 12.96 9.32
N ILE A 152 6.71 12.06 8.38
CA ILE A 152 5.58 12.24 7.46
C ILE A 152 4.56 11.17 7.79
N THR A 153 3.32 11.59 8.00
CA THR A 153 2.19 10.69 8.24
C THR A 153 1.23 10.72 7.04
N ILE A 154 0.85 9.54 6.57
CA ILE A 154 -0.23 9.34 5.61
C ILE A 154 -1.35 8.62 6.35
N LEU A 155 -2.56 9.17 6.33
CA LEU A 155 -3.77 8.53 6.84
C LEU A 155 -4.69 8.20 5.66
N VAL A 156 -5.21 6.99 5.63
CA VAL A 156 -6.33 6.58 4.76
C VAL A 156 -7.49 6.23 5.68
N ILE A 157 -8.56 6.99 5.59
CA ILE A 157 -9.71 6.95 6.50
C ILE A 157 -10.95 6.60 5.69
N ASP A 158 -11.68 5.58 6.10
CA ASP A 158 -12.98 5.22 5.53
C ASP A 158 -14.11 5.31 6.57
N ASP A 159 -15.33 5.46 6.10
CA ASP A 159 -16.57 5.46 6.88
C ASP A 159 -17.29 4.09 6.88
N GLY A 160 -16.60 3.04 6.48
CA GLY A 160 -17.13 1.69 6.37
C GLY A 160 -17.54 1.06 7.70
N PRO A 161 -17.85 -0.24 7.73
CA PRO A 161 -18.38 -0.91 8.93
C PRO A 161 -17.33 -1.14 10.03
N GLY A 162 -16.04 -0.81 9.79
CA GLY A 162 -14.98 -0.94 10.75
C GLY A 162 -14.28 -2.30 10.76
N LEU A 163 -13.30 -2.45 11.66
CA LEU A 163 -12.49 -3.66 11.79
C LEU A 163 -13.36 -4.86 12.24
N GLY A 164 -13.15 -6.01 11.58
CA GLY A 164 -13.82 -7.28 11.94
C GLY A 164 -15.18 -7.49 11.29
N HIS A 165 -15.74 -6.53 10.59
CA HIS A 165 -17.03 -6.66 9.90
C HIS A 165 -16.92 -7.00 8.42
N VAL A 166 -15.72 -6.88 7.85
CA VAL A 166 -15.43 -7.31 6.47
C VAL A 166 -14.73 -8.67 6.55
N PRO A 167 -15.13 -9.67 5.75
CA PRO A 167 -14.45 -10.97 5.72
C PRO A 167 -12.94 -10.80 5.54
N THR A 168 -12.17 -11.47 6.40
CA THR A 168 -10.72 -11.35 6.53
C THR A 168 -9.91 -11.91 5.35
N ASN A 169 -10.46 -11.90 4.14
CA ASN A 169 -9.69 -12.22 2.93
C ASN A 169 -8.54 -11.24 2.65
N ASN A 170 -8.42 -10.18 3.47
CA ASN A 170 -7.45 -9.10 3.30
C ASN A 170 -6.18 -9.23 4.15
N SER A 171 -5.96 -10.35 4.83
CA SER A 171 -4.75 -10.53 5.67
C SER A 171 -3.46 -10.37 4.86
N LEU A 172 -3.45 -10.82 3.61
CA LEU A 172 -2.27 -10.72 2.75
C LEU A 172 -2.04 -9.30 2.21
N GLY A 173 -3.09 -8.59 1.79
CA GLY A 173 -2.97 -7.19 1.35
C GLY A 173 -2.34 -6.30 2.42
N LEU A 174 -2.75 -6.46 3.68
CA LEU A 174 -2.17 -5.75 4.81
C LEU A 174 -0.75 -6.21 5.13
N THR A 175 -0.44 -7.50 4.94
CA THR A 175 0.92 -8.05 5.09
C THR A 175 1.86 -7.48 4.03
N ILE A 176 1.42 -7.44 2.77
CA ILE A 176 2.17 -6.81 1.66
C ILE A 176 2.36 -5.31 1.93
N THR A 177 1.29 -4.60 2.31
CA THR A 177 1.39 -3.18 2.67
C THR A 177 2.43 -2.95 3.77
N ARG A 178 2.44 -3.77 4.82
CA ARG A 178 3.42 -3.68 5.90
C ARG A 178 4.84 -3.88 5.39
N ALA A 179 5.06 -4.87 4.51
CA ALA A 179 6.37 -5.15 3.91
C ALA A 179 6.84 -3.97 3.03
N LEU A 180 5.96 -3.41 2.19
CA LEU A 180 6.26 -2.27 1.32
C LEU A 180 6.60 -1.01 2.13
N VAL A 181 5.83 -0.71 3.17
CA VAL A 181 6.08 0.42 4.07
C VAL A 181 7.40 0.23 4.83
N SER A 182 7.69 -0.99 5.30
CA SER A 182 8.96 -1.32 5.95
C SER A 182 10.15 -1.13 5.01
N ALA A 183 10.00 -1.50 3.72
CA ALA A 183 11.02 -1.26 2.70
C ALA A 183 11.29 0.25 2.46
N CYS A 184 10.32 1.11 2.77
CA CYS A 184 10.47 2.57 2.78
C CYS A 184 11.04 3.11 4.11
N GLY A 185 11.46 2.24 5.05
CA GLY A 185 11.92 2.66 6.39
C GLY A 185 10.81 3.20 7.28
N GLY A 186 9.54 2.92 6.95
CA GLY A 186 8.36 3.40 7.64
C GLY A 186 7.70 2.37 8.55
N ALA A 187 6.65 2.81 9.25
CA ALA A 187 5.77 1.99 10.07
C ALA A 187 4.33 2.05 9.57
N PHE A 188 3.59 0.94 9.75
CA PHE A 188 2.19 0.81 9.36
C PHE A 188 1.33 0.35 10.52
N GLU A 189 0.22 1.06 10.75
CA GLU A 189 -0.76 0.76 11.79
C GLU A 189 -2.18 0.81 11.22
N LEU A 190 -3.05 0.01 11.82
CA LEU A 190 -4.48 0.00 11.54
C LEU A 190 -5.24 0.26 12.84
N ASN A 191 -6.10 1.26 12.84
CA ASN A 191 -6.86 1.69 14.00
C ASN A 191 -8.36 1.78 13.65
N PRO A 192 -9.26 1.53 14.61
CA PRO A 192 -10.67 1.82 14.40
C PRO A 192 -10.88 3.32 14.19
N GLY A 193 -11.81 3.69 13.32
CA GLY A 193 -12.26 5.07 13.14
C GLY A 193 -12.91 5.61 14.40
N ALA A 194 -12.98 6.93 14.54
CA ALA A 194 -13.53 7.59 15.74
C ALA A 194 -15.02 7.29 15.97
N THR A 195 -15.79 7.14 14.91
CA THR A 195 -17.25 6.84 14.98
C THR A 195 -17.59 5.55 14.23
N SER A 196 -16.95 5.31 13.11
CA SER A 196 -17.11 4.12 12.24
C SER A 196 -15.85 4.00 11.36
N GLY A 197 -15.76 2.92 10.58
CA GLY A 197 -14.71 2.72 9.61
C GLY A 197 -13.34 2.39 10.21
N VAL A 198 -12.31 2.59 9.40
CA VAL A 198 -10.92 2.28 9.73
C VAL A 198 -10.03 3.47 9.39
N VAL A 199 -8.98 3.64 10.19
CA VAL A 199 -7.87 4.57 9.93
C VAL A 199 -6.61 3.74 9.72
N ALA A 200 -6.14 3.69 8.48
CA ALA A 200 -4.85 3.12 8.13
C ALA A 200 -3.80 4.23 8.15
N ARG A 201 -2.74 4.05 8.95
CA ARG A 201 -1.67 5.02 9.15
C ARG A 201 -0.35 4.48 8.62
N ILE A 202 0.32 5.26 7.80
CA ILE A 202 1.72 5.07 7.42
C ILE A 202 2.52 6.23 8.01
N SER A 203 3.60 5.90 8.73
CA SER A 203 4.60 6.86 9.21
C SER A 203 5.91 6.64 8.46
N LEU A 204 6.50 7.72 7.94
CA LEU A 204 7.76 7.72 7.19
C LEU A 204 8.73 8.73 7.78
N PRO A 205 10.05 8.50 7.72
CA PRO A 205 11.04 9.49 8.11
C PRO A 205 10.99 10.69 7.13
N ALA A 206 10.97 11.91 7.64
CA ALA A 206 11.06 13.12 6.85
C ALA A 206 12.51 13.58 6.71
N ILE A 207 12.87 14.12 5.53
CA ILE A 207 14.10 14.89 5.41
C ILE A 207 13.87 16.27 6.00
N SER A 208 14.63 16.62 7.02
CA SER A 208 14.55 17.95 7.62
C SER A 208 14.89 19.02 6.57
N SER A 209 14.06 20.04 6.43
CA SER A 209 14.27 21.16 5.48
C SER A 209 15.61 21.89 5.70
N ARG A 210 16.24 21.72 6.85
CA ARG A 210 17.58 22.23 7.16
C ARG A 210 18.70 21.58 6.35
N ALA A 211 18.53 20.31 5.88
CA ALA A 211 19.54 19.59 5.13
C ALA A 211 19.59 19.96 3.63
N MET A 212 18.60 20.68 3.10
CA MET A 212 18.54 21.11 1.71
C MET A 212 19.09 22.52 1.45
N ALA A 213 19.55 23.23 2.48
CA ALA A 213 20.05 24.62 2.39
C ALA A 213 21.57 24.73 2.60
N SER A 214 22.32 23.60 2.52
CA SER A 214 23.81 23.60 2.65
C SER A 214 24.49 23.21 1.36
#